data_2bff8ee2f42f8b603557547cf3a55f42
#
_entry.id   2bff8ee2f42f8b603557547cf3a55f42
#
_cell.length_a   1.000
_cell.length_b   1.000
_cell.length_c   1.000
_cell.angle_alpha   90.00
_cell.angle_beta   90.00
_cell.angle_gamma   90.00
#
_symmetry.space_group_name_H-M   'P 1'
#
loop_
_entity.id
_entity.type
_entity.pdbx_description
1 polymer ?
#
loop_
_entity_poly.entity_id
_entity_poly.type
_entity_poly.pdbx_seq_one_letter_code
_entity_poly.pdbx_strand_id
1 'polypeptide(L)'
;FSDIGKACKLRFAEIAENLGCKAIAVAHHQNDQAETVLLNLKRGTGIRGLCGMRAKSANPYGGITPVIRPLLCTTRDYIEHYLRDIRHIAWVNDSTNSDTKIKRNAVRDQLRSYHKSEIEHIAATAERMQGYVDWLEGQETKEAGRVKLYEELKEYGFAEIDKIYDALQAGVGGKVFESTTHRAEIR
;
A
#
# COMPACT_ATOMS: atom_id res chain seq x y z
N PHE A 1 21.55 -9.57 -14.00
CA PHE A 1 21.05 -9.21 -12.65
C PHE A 1 19.53 -9.44 -12.49
N SER A 2 18.69 -9.23 -13.53
CA SER A 2 17.23 -9.48 -13.45
C SER A 2 16.90 -10.96 -13.28
N ASP A 3 17.69 -11.86 -13.86
CA ASP A 3 17.42 -13.31 -13.87
C ASP A 3 17.75 -13.96 -12.52
N ILE A 4 18.80 -13.51 -11.84
CA ILE A 4 19.16 -14.01 -10.50
C ILE A 4 18.07 -13.63 -9.49
N GLY A 5 17.61 -12.38 -9.51
CA GLY A 5 16.53 -11.93 -8.62
C GLY A 5 15.21 -12.68 -8.85
N LYS A 6 14.89 -13.01 -10.11
CA LYS A 6 13.73 -13.80 -10.47
C LYS A 6 13.88 -15.26 -10.02
N ALA A 7 15.06 -15.86 -10.25
CA ALA A 7 15.37 -17.22 -9.81
C ALA A 7 15.27 -17.37 -8.27
N CYS A 8 15.83 -16.43 -7.50
CA CYS A 8 15.69 -16.43 -6.04
C CYS A 8 14.22 -16.40 -5.60
N LYS A 9 13.38 -15.57 -6.21
CA LYS A 9 11.98 -15.46 -5.84
C LYS A 9 11.17 -16.71 -6.19
N LEU A 10 11.46 -17.36 -7.33
CA LEU A 10 10.90 -18.67 -7.68
C LEU A 10 11.29 -19.70 -6.64
N ARG A 11 12.56 -19.74 -6.23
CA ARG A 11 13.03 -20.68 -5.22
C ARG A 11 12.38 -20.46 -3.86
N PHE A 12 12.12 -19.20 -3.46
CA PHE A 12 11.35 -18.91 -2.26
C PHE A 12 9.91 -19.45 -2.33
N ALA A 13 9.27 -19.37 -3.49
CA ALA A 13 7.93 -19.93 -3.69
C ALA A 13 7.93 -21.46 -3.49
N GLU A 14 8.85 -22.15 -4.14
CA GLU A 14 9.02 -23.62 -4.00
C GLU A 14 9.28 -24.03 -2.54
N ILE A 15 10.18 -23.34 -1.86
CA ILE A 15 10.50 -23.63 -0.45
C ILE A 15 9.27 -23.42 0.43
N ALA A 16 8.54 -22.32 0.23
CA ALA A 16 7.35 -22.03 1.01
C ALA A 16 6.26 -23.10 0.83
N GLU A 17 6.08 -23.61 -0.39
CA GLU A 17 5.15 -24.71 -0.66
C GLU A 17 5.59 -26.02 -0.03
N ASN A 18 6.85 -26.38 -0.19
CA ASN A 18 7.41 -27.62 0.38
C ASN A 18 7.35 -27.64 1.92
N LEU A 19 7.46 -26.47 2.56
CA LEU A 19 7.34 -26.32 4.02
C LEU A 19 5.89 -26.10 4.49
N GLY A 20 4.90 -26.06 3.58
CA GLY A 20 3.51 -25.80 3.91
C GLY A 20 3.26 -24.41 4.51
N CYS A 21 4.04 -23.41 4.09
CA CYS A 21 3.89 -22.04 4.57
C CYS A 21 2.54 -21.46 4.11
N LYS A 22 1.85 -20.73 5.01
CA LYS A 22 0.58 -20.08 4.68
C LYS A 22 0.74 -18.79 3.87
N ALA A 23 1.90 -18.15 3.94
CA ALA A 23 2.23 -16.93 3.20
C ALA A 23 3.75 -16.70 3.15
N ILE A 24 4.19 -15.91 2.17
CA ILE A 24 5.55 -15.39 2.05
C ILE A 24 5.51 -13.91 2.44
N ALA A 25 6.16 -13.55 3.55
CA ALA A 25 6.27 -12.16 3.96
C ALA A 25 7.45 -11.48 3.26
N VAL A 26 7.21 -10.30 2.68
CA VAL A 26 8.24 -9.45 2.05
C VAL A 26 8.25 -8.07 2.69
N ALA A 27 9.44 -7.46 2.79
CA ALA A 27 9.67 -6.22 3.51
C ALA A 27 9.43 -4.95 2.65
N HIS A 28 8.45 -4.97 1.74
CA HIS A 28 8.05 -3.76 1.03
C HIS A 28 7.34 -2.79 2.00
N HIS A 29 7.68 -1.50 1.88
CA HIS A 29 7.17 -0.41 2.72
C HIS A 29 6.56 0.73 1.88
N GLN A 30 6.09 1.82 2.50
CA GLN A 30 5.41 2.92 1.79
C GLN A 30 6.28 3.58 0.72
N ASN A 31 7.59 3.70 0.92
CA ASN A 31 8.47 4.24 -0.12
C ASN A 31 8.52 3.34 -1.35
N ASP A 32 8.50 2.00 -1.19
CA ASP A 32 8.41 1.07 -2.34
C ASP A 32 7.05 1.18 -3.05
N GLN A 33 5.99 1.47 -2.29
CA GLN A 33 4.67 1.75 -2.86
C GLN A 33 4.71 3.00 -3.74
N ALA A 34 5.27 4.10 -3.22
CA ALA A 34 5.44 5.34 -3.97
C ALA A 34 6.32 5.13 -5.22
N GLU A 35 7.44 4.40 -5.10
CA GLU A 35 8.27 4.01 -6.24
C GLU A 35 7.45 3.30 -7.32
N THR A 36 6.62 2.34 -6.91
CA THR A 36 5.80 1.53 -7.83
C THR A 36 4.77 2.38 -8.56
N VAL A 37 4.05 3.24 -7.84
CA VAL A 37 3.04 4.16 -8.41
C VAL A 37 3.69 5.10 -9.41
N LEU A 38 4.79 5.76 -9.04
CA LEU A 38 5.51 6.70 -9.92
C LEU A 38 6.09 6.01 -11.16
N LEU A 39 6.63 4.79 -11.02
CA LEU A 39 7.09 4.00 -12.17
C LEU A 39 5.95 3.68 -13.14
N ASN A 40 4.79 3.31 -12.61
CA ASN A 40 3.62 3.02 -13.42
C ASN A 40 3.11 4.28 -14.12
N LEU A 41 3.05 5.43 -13.44
CA LEU A 41 2.72 6.73 -14.02
C LEU A 41 3.66 7.09 -15.17
N LYS A 42 4.98 6.96 -14.98
CA LYS A 42 5.97 7.24 -16.03
C LYS A 42 5.89 6.32 -17.26
N ARG A 43 5.27 5.15 -17.12
CA ARG A 43 5.04 4.20 -18.22
C ARG A 43 3.72 4.44 -18.95
N GLY A 44 2.85 5.30 -18.41
CA GLY A 44 1.47 5.43 -18.81
C GLY A 44 0.65 4.25 -18.29
N THR A 45 -0.23 4.49 -17.33
CA THR A 45 -1.01 3.43 -16.69
C THR A 45 -2.46 3.84 -16.53
N GLY A 46 -3.36 2.84 -16.53
CA GLY A 46 -4.73 3.00 -16.07
C GLY A 46 -4.86 2.82 -14.55
N ILE A 47 -6.09 2.84 -14.07
CA ILE A 47 -6.43 2.76 -12.63
C ILE A 47 -5.75 1.59 -11.91
N ARG A 48 -5.67 0.40 -12.54
CA ARG A 48 -5.03 -0.78 -11.94
C ARG A 48 -3.55 -0.58 -11.64
N GLY A 49 -2.83 0.16 -12.46
CA GLY A 49 -1.42 0.46 -12.19
C GLY A 49 -1.23 1.51 -11.09
N LEU A 50 -2.21 2.40 -10.89
CA LEU A 50 -2.22 3.35 -9.77
C LEU A 50 -2.47 2.67 -8.43
N CYS A 51 -3.06 1.48 -8.40
CA CYS A 51 -3.24 0.68 -7.19
C CYS A 51 -1.92 0.26 -6.54
N GLY A 52 -0.79 0.34 -7.25
CA GLY A 52 0.50 -0.08 -6.71
C GLY A 52 0.51 -1.54 -6.25
N MET A 53 1.11 -1.80 -5.09
CA MET A 53 1.18 -3.13 -4.49
C MET A 53 0.07 -3.29 -3.45
N ARG A 54 -0.59 -4.46 -3.44
CA ARG A 54 -1.57 -4.82 -2.39
C ARG A 54 -0.86 -5.40 -1.17
N ALA A 55 -1.42 -5.21 0.02
CA ALA A 55 -0.91 -5.80 1.27
C ALA A 55 -0.84 -7.33 1.21
N LYS A 56 -1.81 -7.96 0.51
CA LYS A 56 -1.82 -9.38 0.17
C LYS A 56 -2.11 -9.54 -1.31
N SER A 57 -1.36 -10.40 -1.98
CA SER A 57 -1.57 -10.72 -3.40
C SER A 57 -1.24 -12.17 -3.71
N ALA A 58 -1.73 -12.67 -4.84
CA ALA A 58 -1.19 -13.90 -5.41
C ALA A 58 0.32 -13.77 -5.59
N ASN A 59 1.02 -14.90 -5.59
CA ASN A 59 2.46 -14.91 -5.81
C ASN A 59 2.78 -14.57 -7.27
N PRO A 60 3.42 -13.44 -7.56
CA PRO A 60 3.73 -13.03 -8.93
C PRO A 60 4.79 -13.91 -9.61
N TYR A 61 5.41 -14.81 -8.87
CA TYR A 61 6.44 -15.74 -9.36
C TYR A 61 5.92 -17.17 -9.54
N GLY A 62 4.63 -17.38 -9.40
CA GLY A 62 3.99 -18.71 -9.47
C GLY A 62 3.81 -19.35 -8.10
N GLY A 63 3.10 -20.48 -8.09
CA GLY A 63 2.75 -21.20 -6.87
C GLY A 63 1.47 -20.71 -6.20
N ILE A 64 1.02 -21.44 -5.20
CA ILE A 64 -0.25 -21.18 -4.48
C ILE A 64 -0.07 -20.34 -3.23
N THR A 65 1.17 -20.28 -2.69
CA THR A 65 1.45 -19.56 -1.44
C THR A 65 1.41 -18.04 -1.69
N PRO A 66 0.47 -17.29 -1.08
CA PRO A 66 0.33 -15.86 -1.30
C PRO A 66 1.50 -15.05 -0.73
N VAL A 67 1.72 -13.87 -1.31
CA VAL A 67 2.68 -12.88 -0.80
C VAL A 67 1.95 -11.87 0.08
N ILE A 68 2.49 -11.60 1.28
CA ILE A 68 2.03 -10.55 2.18
C ILE A 68 3.11 -9.49 2.38
N ARG A 69 2.69 -8.23 2.63
CA ARG A 69 3.57 -7.07 2.81
C ARG A 69 3.24 -6.34 4.12
N PRO A 70 3.68 -6.89 5.27
CA PRO A 70 3.31 -6.36 6.59
C PRO A 70 3.78 -4.92 6.83
N LEU A 71 4.88 -4.50 6.18
CA LEU A 71 5.47 -3.17 6.36
C LEU A 71 4.93 -2.12 5.37
N LEU A 72 3.94 -2.46 4.53
CA LEU A 72 3.39 -1.53 3.54
C LEU A 72 2.68 -0.33 4.19
N CYS A 73 2.28 -0.46 5.46
CA CYS A 73 1.64 0.59 6.26
C CYS A 73 2.62 1.60 6.89
N THR A 74 3.94 1.46 6.70
CA THR A 74 4.94 2.29 7.35
C THR A 74 6.02 2.79 6.39
N THR A 75 6.66 3.92 6.74
CA THR A 75 7.76 4.50 5.95
C THR A 75 9.10 3.84 6.30
N ARG A 76 10.06 3.94 5.37
CA ARG A 76 11.43 3.52 5.59
C ARG A 76 12.06 4.22 6.79
N ASP A 77 11.88 5.51 6.93
CA ASP A 77 12.44 6.31 8.03
C ASP A 77 11.96 5.82 9.39
N TYR A 78 10.67 5.43 9.50
CA TYR A 78 10.14 4.86 10.73
C TYR A 78 10.78 3.50 11.05
N ILE A 79 11.00 2.66 10.03
CA ILE A 79 11.67 1.35 10.20
C ILE A 79 13.11 1.55 10.66
N GLU A 80 13.86 2.48 10.04
CA GLU A 80 15.24 2.78 10.40
C GLU A 80 15.34 3.38 11.81
N HIS A 81 14.43 4.30 12.16
CA HIS A 81 14.30 4.83 13.53
C HIS A 81 14.05 3.71 14.54
N TYR A 82 13.08 2.83 14.27
CA TYR A 82 12.78 1.69 15.15
C TYR A 82 13.99 0.79 15.37
N LEU A 83 14.70 0.43 14.29
CA LEU A 83 15.90 -0.42 14.38
C LEU A 83 17.03 0.26 15.14
N ARG A 84 17.33 1.53 14.84
CA ARG A 84 18.45 2.27 15.42
C ARG A 84 18.18 2.65 16.87
N ASP A 85 17.04 3.30 17.14
CA ASP A 85 16.82 4.04 18.38
C ASP A 85 16.06 3.21 19.43
N ILE A 86 15.27 2.21 18.99
CA ILE A 86 14.49 1.36 19.90
C ILE A 86 15.12 -0.03 20.05
N ARG A 87 15.60 -0.61 18.97
CA ARG A 87 16.14 -1.98 18.99
C ARG A 87 17.67 -2.05 19.04
N HIS A 88 18.36 -0.96 18.72
CA HIS A 88 19.82 -0.87 18.63
C HIS A 88 20.44 -1.93 17.71
N ILE A 89 19.78 -2.20 16.59
CA ILE A 89 20.18 -3.17 15.58
C ILE A 89 20.77 -2.44 14.38
N ALA A 90 22.01 -2.77 14.01
CA ALA A 90 22.63 -2.31 12.77
C ALA A 90 22.06 -3.04 11.56
N TRP A 91 21.99 -2.36 10.42
CA TRP A 91 21.61 -2.93 9.13
C TRP A 91 22.64 -2.59 8.04
N VAL A 92 22.62 -3.36 6.97
CA VAL A 92 23.53 -3.17 5.84
C VAL A 92 22.76 -2.50 4.70
N ASN A 93 23.36 -1.46 4.10
CA ASN A 93 22.86 -0.84 2.89
C ASN A 93 23.47 -1.55 1.67
N ASP A 94 22.61 -2.02 0.78
CA ASP A 94 23.02 -2.61 -0.49
C ASP A 94 23.59 -1.53 -1.43
N SER A 95 24.86 -1.65 -1.82
CA SER A 95 25.57 -0.72 -2.70
C SER A 95 24.96 -0.63 -4.11
N THR A 96 24.25 -1.66 -4.57
CA THR A 96 23.58 -1.65 -5.88
C THR A 96 22.40 -0.68 -5.97
N ASN A 97 21.92 -0.18 -4.84
CA ASN A 97 20.84 0.80 -4.77
C ASN A 97 21.21 2.17 -5.37
N SER A 98 22.49 2.46 -5.60
CA SER A 98 22.99 3.72 -6.16
C SER A 98 23.10 3.75 -7.69
N ASP A 99 22.89 2.63 -8.40
CA ASP A 99 22.95 2.59 -9.86
C ASP A 99 21.69 3.20 -10.51
N THR A 100 21.77 4.47 -10.89
CA THR A 100 20.65 5.24 -11.49
C THR A 100 20.30 4.83 -12.92
N LYS A 101 21.11 3.99 -13.59
CA LYS A 101 20.77 3.42 -14.91
C LYS A 101 19.56 2.50 -14.84
N ILE A 102 19.29 1.95 -13.66
CA ILE A 102 18.08 1.17 -13.40
C ILE A 102 16.92 2.15 -13.19
N LYS A 103 15.86 2.07 -14.02
CA LYS A 103 14.69 2.97 -13.98
C LYS A 103 14.08 3.12 -12.57
N ARG A 104 14.11 2.05 -11.78
CA ARG A 104 13.61 2.06 -10.40
C ARG A 104 14.49 2.89 -9.47
N ASN A 105 15.80 2.81 -9.63
CA ASN A 105 16.74 3.60 -8.83
C ASN A 105 16.64 5.09 -9.14
N ALA A 106 16.39 5.46 -10.42
CA ALA A 106 16.14 6.85 -10.81
C ALA A 106 14.89 7.43 -10.15
N VAL A 107 13.80 6.63 -10.00
CA VAL A 107 12.60 7.05 -9.28
C VAL A 107 12.88 7.11 -7.77
N ARG A 108 13.64 6.18 -7.23
CA ARG A 108 14.06 6.20 -5.82
C ARG A 108 14.88 7.44 -5.50
N ASP A 109 15.79 7.83 -6.39
CA ASP A 109 16.59 9.05 -6.23
C ASP A 109 15.71 10.31 -6.27
N GLN A 110 14.75 10.38 -7.18
CA GLN A 110 13.73 11.44 -7.20
C GLN A 110 12.94 11.50 -5.89
N LEU A 111 12.53 10.36 -5.33
CA LEU A 111 11.77 10.32 -4.06
C LEU A 111 12.58 10.75 -2.84
N ARG A 112 13.91 10.80 -2.91
CA ARG A 112 14.73 11.35 -1.81
C ARG A 112 14.48 12.84 -1.54
N SER A 113 14.03 13.58 -2.56
CA SER A 113 13.67 14.99 -2.42
C SER A 113 12.25 15.21 -1.90
N TYR A 114 11.44 14.15 -1.82
CA TYR A 114 10.05 14.23 -1.36
C TYR A 114 9.99 14.30 0.16
N HIS A 115 9.10 15.14 0.66
CA HIS A 115 8.77 15.16 2.07
C HIS A 115 8.06 13.85 2.48
N LYS A 116 8.22 13.44 3.73
CA LYS A 116 7.58 12.23 4.26
C LYS A 116 6.07 12.18 3.97
N SER A 117 5.37 13.31 4.16
CA SER A 117 3.93 13.42 3.88
C SER A 117 3.57 13.18 2.42
N GLU A 118 4.43 13.54 1.47
CA GLU A 118 4.18 13.31 0.05
C GLU A 118 4.24 11.82 -0.28
N ILE A 119 5.19 11.08 0.32
CA ILE A 119 5.28 9.61 0.20
C ILE A 119 4.03 8.96 0.79
N GLU A 120 3.60 9.39 1.97
CA GLU A 120 2.37 8.92 2.63
C GLU A 120 1.13 9.20 1.78
N HIS A 121 1.03 10.38 1.18
CA HIS A 121 -0.07 10.74 0.28
C HIS A 121 -0.11 9.88 -1.00
N ILE A 122 1.04 9.57 -1.60
CA ILE A 122 1.11 8.67 -2.76
C ILE A 122 0.66 7.26 -2.37
N ALA A 123 1.11 6.75 -1.22
CA ALA A 123 0.72 5.45 -0.72
C ALA A 123 -0.79 5.37 -0.42
N ALA A 124 -1.35 6.41 0.23
CA ALA A 124 -2.78 6.52 0.50
C ALA A 124 -3.61 6.63 -0.79
N THR A 125 -3.08 7.31 -1.82
CA THR A 125 -3.73 7.37 -3.13
C THR A 125 -3.81 6.00 -3.76
N ALA A 126 -2.73 5.20 -3.70
CA ALA A 126 -2.75 3.83 -4.21
C ALA A 126 -3.79 2.95 -3.50
N GLU A 127 -3.92 3.08 -2.17
CA GLU A 127 -4.92 2.36 -1.38
C GLU A 127 -6.35 2.75 -1.79
N ARG A 128 -6.62 4.05 -1.98
CA ARG A 128 -7.92 4.51 -2.49
C ARG A 128 -8.23 3.95 -3.89
N MET A 129 -7.23 3.94 -4.78
CA MET A 129 -7.41 3.34 -6.13
C MET A 129 -7.68 1.83 -6.06
N GLN A 130 -7.09 1.12 -5.11
CA GLN A 130 -7.43 -0.28 -4.84
C GLN A 130 -8.91 -0.41 -4.45
N GLY A 131 -9.40 0.45 -3.56
CA GLY A 131 -10.80 0.48 -3.16
C GLY A 131 -11.75 0.71 -4.34
N TYR A 132 -11.42 1.64 -5.25
CA TYR A 132 -12.21 1.86 -6.46
C TYR A 132 -12.24 0.63 -7.38
N VAL A 133 -11.10 -0.02 -7.58
CA VAL A 133 -11.04 -1.26 -8.40
C VAL A 133 -11.84 -2.37 -7.75
N ASP A 134 -11.69 -2.57 -6.44
CA ASP A 134 -12.41 -3.62 -5.70
C ASP A 134 -13.93 -3.38 -5.76
N TRP A 135 -14.38 -2.13 -5.59
CA TRP A 135 -15.77 -1.76 -5.73
C TRP A 135 -16.32 -2.00 -7.13
N LEU A 136 -15.58 -1.61 -8.17
CA LEU A 136 -15.96 -1.86 -9.57
C LEU A 136 -16.01 -3.35 -9.91
N GLU A 137 -15.18 -4.18 -9.26
CA GLU A 137 -15.15 -5.63 -9.43
C GLU A 137 -16.15 -6.37 -8.51
N GLY A 138 -16.93 -5.64 -7.72
CA GLY A 138 -17.92 -6.19 -6.78
C GLY A 138 -17.29 -6.92 -5.58
N GLN A 139 -16.05 -6.59 -5.23
CA GLN A 139 -15.38 -7.19 -4.08
C GLN A 139 -15.74 -6.43 -2.80
N GLU A 140 -16.08 -7.16 -1.74
CA GLU A 140 -16.37 -6.60 -0.42
C GLU A 140 -15.08 -6.46 0.39
N THR A 141 -14.30 -5.41 0.12
CA THR A 141 -13.13 -5.02 0.93
C THR A 141 -13.44 -3.78 1.77
N LYS A 142 -12.64 -3.54 2.81
CA LYS A 142 -12.76 -2.32 3.64
C LYS A 142 -12.61 -1.07 2.76
N GLU A 143 -11.67 -1.09 1.84
CA GLU A 143 -11.37 -0.01 0.89
C GLU A 143 -12.54 0.22 -0.07
N ALA A 144 -13.14 -0.85 -0.60
CA ALA A 144 -14.35 -0.78 -1.43
C ALA A 144 -15.54 -0.21 -0.65
N GLY A 145 -15.71 -0.60 0.60
CA GLY A 145 -16.75 -0.06 1.48
C GLY A 145 -16.60 1.45 1.73
N ARG A 146 -15.37 1.92 1.94
CA ARG A 146 -15.07 3.36 2.07
C ARG A 146 -15.38 4.14 0.79
N VAL A 147 -15.02 3.58 -0.37
CA VAL A 147 -15.32 4.19 -1.67
C VAL A 147 -16.83 4.26 -1.88
N LYS A 148 -17.55 3.18 -1.60
CA LYS A 148 -19.02 3.17 -1.69
C LYS A 148 -19.65 4.25 -0.82
N LEU A 149 -19.22 4.37 0.44
CA LEU A 149 -19.70 5.39 1.35
C LEU A 149 -19.37 6.81 0.84
N TYR A 150 -18.16 7.01 0.29
CA TYR A 150 -17.78 8.28 -0.32
C TYR A 150 -18.70 8.63 -1.49
N GLU A 151 -18.96 7.71 -2.40
CA GLU A 151 -19.85 7.92 -3.55
C GLU A 151 -21.30 8.27 -3.10
N GLU A 152 -21.77 7.66 -2.01
CA GLU A 152 -23.09 7.95 -1.43
C GLU A 152 -23.15 9.32 -0.73
N LEU A 153 -22.07 9.77 -0.11
CA LEU A 153 -22.05 10.98 0.73
C LEU A 153 -21.41 12.20 0.09
N LYS A 154 -20.73 12.07 -1.05
CA LYS A 154 -19.97 13.19 -1.69
C LYS A 154 -20.82 14.41 -2.01
N GLU A 155 -22.07 14.21 -2.39
CA GLU A 155 -23.01 15.32 -2.73
C GLU A 155 -23.44 16.11 -1.49
N TYR A 156 -23.32 15.52 -0.29
CA TYR A 156 -23.70 16.15 0.98
C TYR A 156 -22.53 16.90 1.63
N GLY A 157 -21.35 16.92 1.01
CA GLY A 157 -20.20 17.73 1.42
C GLY A 157 -19.46 17.26 2.69
N PHE A 158 -19.57 15.99 3.06
CA PHE A 158 -18.82 15.43 4.18
C PHE A 158 -17.34 15.23 3.81
N ALA A 159 -16.43 15.80 4.60
CA ALA A 159 -14.98 15.71 4.38
C ALA A 159 -14.34 14.50 5.08
N GLU A 160 -14.94 14.01 6.17
CA GLU A 160 -14.33 13.00 7.05
C GLU A 160 -14.89 11.60 6.81
N ILE A 161 -15.01 11.18 5.55
CA ILE A 161 -15.60 9.88 5.18
C ILE A 161 -14.95 8.70 5.88
N ASP A 162 -13.62 8.69 6.04
CA ASP A 162 -12.91 7.60 6.74
C ASP A 162 -13.37 7.48 8.20
N LYS A 163 -13.57 8.60 8.90
CA LYS A 163 -14.05 8.60 10.28
C LYS A 163 -15.50 8.13 10.38
N ILE A 164 -16.34 8.51 9.41
CA ILE A 164 -17.73 8.06 9.33
C ILE A 164 -17.75 6.55 9.10
N TYR A 165 -16.96 6.05 8.16
CA TYR A 165 -16.86 4.62 7.86
C TYR A 165 -16.40 3.81 9.07
N ASP A 166 -15.31 4.22 9.72
CA ASP A 166 -14.78 3.52 10.89
C ASP A 166 -15.77 3.54 12.06
N ALA A 167 -16.55 4.61 12.24
CA ALA A 167 -17.59 4.68 13.26
C ALA A 167 -18.78 3.77 12.95
N LEU A 168 -19.18 3.64 11.68
CA LEU A 168 -20.20 2.69 11.23
C LEU A 168 -19.76 1.24 11.49
N GLN A 169 -18.52 0.90 11.15
CA GLN A 169 -17.96 -0.44 11.35
C GLN A 169 -17.83 -0.80 12.84
N ALA A 170 -17.54 0.18 13.70
CA ALA A 170 -17.43 -0.02 15.14
C ALA A 170 -18.79 -0.14 15.83
N GLY A 171 -19.91 0.11 15.14
CA GLY A 171 -21.25 0.08 15.72
C GLY A 171 -21.46 1.09 16.84
N VAL A 172 -20.71 2.19 16.86
CA VAL A 172 -20.80 3.23 17.90
C VAL A 172 -21.93 4.18 17.55
N GLY A 173 -23.14 3.89 18.08
CA GLY A 173 -24.29 4.77 17.95
C GLY A 173 -24.10 6.13 18.62
N GLY A 174 -24.89 7.13 18.19
CA GLY A 174 -24.88 8.50 18.74
C GLY A 174 -23.74 9.40 18.26
N LYS A 175 -22.82 8.93 17.41
CA LYS A 175 -21.84 9.81 16.79
C LYS A 175 -22.49 10.67 15.70
N VAL A 176 -22.14 11.95 15.73
CA VAL A 176 -22.65 12.97 14.80
C VAL A 176 -21.49 13.51 13.98
N PHE A 177 -21.72 13.62 12.66
CA PHE A 177 -20.80 14.22 11.71
C PHE A 177 -21.54 15.36 10.98
N GLU A 178 -20.87 16.48 10.80
CA GLU A 178 -21.44 17.66 10.18
C GLU A 178 -20.66 18.05 8.91
N SER A 179 -21.39 18.42 7.89
CA SER A 179 -20.87 19.12 6.71
C SER A 179 -21.36 20.56 6.74
N THR A 180 -21.02 21.34 5.73
CA THR A 180 -21.51 22.72 5.59
C THR A 180 -23.04 22.80 5.41
N THR A 181 -23.68 21.72 4.98
CA THR A 181 -25.11 21.71 4.61
C THR A 181 -25.92 20.60 5.28
N HIS A 182 -25.29 19.54 5.77
CA HIS A 182 -25.97 18.34 6.29
C HIS A 182 -25.36 17.85 7.58
N ARG A 183 -26.19 17.10 8.34
CA ARG A 183 -25.80 16.40 9.56
C ARG A 183 -26.12 14.92 9.43
N ALA A 184 -25.15 14.06 9.69
CA ALA A 184 -25.29 12.61 9.71
C ALA A 184 -25.15 12.11 11.14
N GLU A 185 -26.03 11.20 11.57
CA GLU A 185 -25.99 10.55 12.88
C GLU A 185 -25.97 9.04 12.71
N ILE A 186 -25.02 8.39 13.35
CA ILE A 186 -24.95 6.92 13.40
C ILE A 186 -25.91 6.43 14.48
N ARG A 187 -26.85 5.58 14.11
CA ARG A 187 -27.86 4.98 14.99
C ARG A 187 -27.65 3.51 15.20
#